data_0a1dcc369cfd64da1f558a4664589c29
#
_entry.id   0a1dcc369cfd64da1f558a4664589c29
#
_cell.length_a   1.000
_cell.length_b   1.000
_cell.length_c   1.000
_cell.angle_alpha   90.00
_cell.angle_beta   90.00
_cell.angle_gamma   90.00
#
_symmetry.space_group_name_H-M   'P 1'
#
loop_
_entity.id
_entity.type
_entity.pdbx_description
1 polymer ?
#
loop_
_entity_poly.entity_id
_entity_poly.type
_entity_poly.pdbx_seq_one_letter_code
_entity_poly.pdbx_strand_id
1 'polypeptide(L)'
;ALATVADLYKERRGAALGTYTACTQSGSLLGPFLGGWLAYTAGFSTAFVTAGVFGCIAILIFFRLHLDEPPPRVRERGLAPVMAEMGKGFLAVARNRKVLITSSTDAAKMVANGALMAFLPLYGLSVGLNAGQVGLLFSVQAVTSFLSKPVMGRVSDRVGRQPLILAGLLICAATFISMPHVGSFALLLVLSSGFGFGEAVVSSSSAALVADSSEFKRLGAGMGMQGTVMDIGHASGPLLAGLLIAHVSYQGAFAVIAGLQILAAIAFWATMRTLSR
;
A
#
# COMPACT_ATOMS: atom_id res chain seq x y z
N ALA A 1 -4.83 -17.78 4.12
CA ALA A 1 -5.36 -17.67 2.74
C ALA A 1 -4.24 -17.82 1.69
N LEU A 2 -3.23 -16.92 1.61
CA LEU A 2 -2.13 -17.01 0.62
C LEU A 2 -1.36 -18.35 0.70
N ALA A 3 -1.02 -18.81 1.90
CA ALA A 3 -0.34 -20.08 2.12
C ALA A 3 -1.20 -21.26 1.68
N THR A 4 -2.48 -21.24 1.98
CA THR A 4 -3.45 -22.28 1.58
C THR A 4 -3.56 -22.37 0.06
N VAL A 5 -3.68 -21.21 -0.63
CA VAL A 5 -3.70 -21.18 -2.11
C VAL A 5 -2.40 -21.71 -2.69
N ALA A 6 -1.26 -21.35 -2.12
CA ALA A 6 0.05 -21.82 -2.56
C ALA A 6 0.27 -23.33 -2.33
N ASP A 7 -0.35 -23.91 -1.32
CA ASP A 7 -0.28 -25.35 -1.02
C ASP A 7 -1.24 -26.19 -1.86
N LEU A 8 -2.44 -25.65 -2.16
CA LEU A 8 -3.44 -26.32 -3.01
C LEU A 8 -3.01 -26.40 -4.48
N TYR A 9 -2.34 -25.35 -4.99
CA TYR A 9 -1.99 -25.25 -6.43
C TYR A 9 -0.48 -25.34 -6.67
N LYS A 10 0.17 -26.41 -6.22
CA LYS A 10 1.63 -26.59 -6.32
C LYS A 10 2.20 -26.47 -7.73
N GLU A 11 1.49 -27.02 -8.74
CA GLU A 11 1.93 -27.04 -10.14
C GLU A 11 1.71 -25.69 -10.86
N ARG A 12 0.72 -24.89 -10.44
CA ARG A 12 0.36 -23.60 -11.05
C ARG A 12 0.37 -22.47 -10.02
N ARG A 13 1.30 -22.54 -9.09
CA ARG A 13 1.39 -21.66 -7.91
C ARG A 13 1.35 -20.17 -8.27
N GLY A 14 2.10 -19.76 -9.31
CA GLY A 14 2.14 -18.37 -9.77
C GLY A 14 0.80 -17.88 -10.30
N ALA A 15 0.12 -18.68 -11.12
CA ALA A 15 -1.20 -18.33 -11.66
C ALA A 15 -2.25 -18.24 -10.55
N ALA A 16 -2.27 -19.20 -9.61
CA ALA A 16 -3.22 -19.22 -8.50
C ALA A 16 -3.04 -18.04 -7.56
N LEU A 17 -1.80 -17.73 -7.18
CA LEU A 17 -1.48 -16.55 -6.36
C LEU A 17 -1.79 -15.25 -7.09
N GLY A 18 -1.53 -15.18 -8.40
CA GLY A 18 -1.89 -14.04 -9.24
C GLY A 18 -3.40 -13.80 -9.27
N THR A 19 -4.18 -14.86 -9.48
CA THR A 19 -5.65 -14.78 -9.47
C THR A 19 -6.18 -14.36 -8.11
N TYR A 20 -5.66 -14.95 -7.02
CA TYR A 20 -6.02 -14.56 -5.66
C TYR A 20 -5.74 -13.08 -5.40
N THR A 21 -4.55 -12.61 -5.78
CA THR A 21 -4.16 -11.21 -5.61
C THR A 21 -5.03 -10.28 -6.46
N ALA A 22 -5.36 -10.66 -7.69
CA ALA A 22 -6.26 -9.90 -8.55
C ALA A 22 -7.68 -9.80 -7.93
N CYS A 23 -8.21 -10.90 -7.40
CA CYS A 23 -9.50 -10.90 -6.73
C CYS A 23 -9.52 -10.03 -5.47
N THR A 24 -8.49 -10.10 -4.62
CA THR A 24 -8.40 -9.25 -3.42
C THR A 24 -8.24 -7.77 -3.78
N GLN A 25 -7.48 -7.46 -4.82
CA GLN A 25 -7.30 -6.09 -5.29
C GLN A 25 -8.56 -5.51 -5.95
N SER A 26 -9.42 -6.34 -6.56
CA SER A 26 -10.67 -5.86 -7.16
C SER A 26 -11.59 -5.21 -6.12
N GLY A 27 -11.61 -5.70 -4.88
CA GLY A 27 -12.32 -5.07 -3.78
C GLY A 27 -11.81 -3.67 -3.45
N SER A 28 -10.50 -3.48 -3.44
CA SER A 28 -9.87 -2.17 -3.20
C SER A 28 -10.08 -1.18 -4.37
N LEU A 29 -10.26 -1.69 -5.60
CA LEU A 29 -10.55 -0.88 -6.78
C LEU A 29 -12.00 -0.38 -6.81
N LEU A 30 -12.95 -1.29 -6.56
CA LEU A 30 -14.38 -1.04 -6.70
C LEU A 30 -15.02 -0.52 -5.40
N GLY A 31 -14.47 -0.90 -4.24
CA GLY A 31 -15.01 -0.56 -2.93
C GLY A 31 -15.25 0.94 -2.71
N PRO A 32 -14.26 1.81 -2.91
CA PRO A 32 -14.40 3.25 -2.70
C PRO A 32 -15.46 3.87 -3.63
N PHE A 33 -15.49 3.44 -4.90
CA PHE A 33 -16.49 3.92 -5.86
C PHE A 33 -17.92 3.49 -5.46
N LEU A 34 -18.13 2.19 -5.25
CA LEU A 34 -19.44 1.65 -4.87
C LEU A 34 -19.91 2.19 -3.52
N GLY A 35 -19.01 2.23 -2.54
CA GLY A 35 -19.31 2.78 -1.22
C GLY A 35 -19.64 4.27 -1.27
N GLY A 36 -18.86 5.07 -2.00
CA GLY A 36 -19.10 6.50 -2.19
C GLY A 36 -20.39 6.78 -2.96
N TRP A 37 -20.68 6.00 -3.99
CA TRP A 37 -21.92 6.12 -4.77
C TRP A 37 -23.16 5.75 -3.93
N LEU A 38 -23.11 4.65 -3.19
CA LEU A 38 -24.18 4.26 -2.26
C LEU A 38 -24.38 5.29 -1.16
N ALA A 39 -23.30 5.81 -0.57
CA ALA A 39 -23.39 6.84 0.45
C ALA A 39 -24.04 8.13 -0.08
N TYR A 40 -23.73 8.49 -1.33
CA TYR A 40 -24.32 9.67 -1.99
C TYR A 40 -25.82 9.47 -2.32
N THR A 41 -26.22 8.30 -2.87
CA THR A 41 -27.58 8.06 -3.38
C THR A 41 -28.55 7.58 -2.31
N ALA A 42 -28.10 6.76 -1.37
CA ALA A 42 -28.94 6.07 -0.40
C ALA A 42 -28.51 6.28 1.07
N GLY A 43 -27.49 7.11 1.29
CA GLY A 43 -26.98 7.46 2.62
C GLY A 43 -25.95 6.48 3.17
N PHE A 44 -25.20 6.95 4.16
CA PHE A 44 -24.10 6.17 4.79
C PHE A 44 -24.60 4.86 5.42
N SER A 45 -25.78 4.87 6.06
CA SER A 45 -26.34 3.66 6.68
C SER A 45 -26.53 2.54 5.66
N THR A 46 -27.04 2.86 4.48
CA THR A 46 -27.23 1.89 3.39
C THR A 46 -25.91 1.34 2.88
N ALA A 47 -24.88 2.19 2.75
CA ALA A 47 -23.54 1.76 2.34
C ALA A 47 -22.95 0.76 3.36
N PHE A 48 -23.06 1.04 4.67
CA PHE A 48 -22.56 0.14 5.72
C PHE A 48 -23.35 -1.17 5.79
N VAL A 49 -24.68 -1.12 5.69
CA VAL A 49 -25.53 -2.33 5.68
C VAL A 49 -25.18 -3.20 4.47
N THR A 50 -25.01 -2.60 3.29
CA THR A 50 -24.62 -3.32 2.07
C THR A 50 -23.26 -3.99 2.23
N ALA A 51 -22.27 -3.30 2.79
CA ALA A 51 -20.97 -3.88 3.09
C ALA A 51 -21.08 -5.05 4.09
N GLY A 52 -21.90 -4.92 5.11
CA GLY A 52 -22.20 -5.99 6.07
C GLY A 52 -22.84 -7.21 5.41
N VAL A 53 -23.82 -7.01 4.52
CA VAL A 53 -24.44 -8.10 3.75
C VAL A 53 -23.42 -8.85 2.89
N PHE A 54 -22.55 -8.13 2.18
CA PHE A 54 -21.44 -8.76 1.42
C PHE A 54 -20.50 -9.56 2.34
N GLY A 55 -20.21 -9.05 3.54
CA GLY A 55 -19.43 -9.78 4.54
C GLY A 55 -20.12 -11.07 4.99
N CYS A 56 -21.43 -11.03 5.27
CA CYS A 56 -22.21 -12.21 5.62
C CYS A 56 -22.25 -13.23 4.49
N ILE A 57 -22.43 -12.79 3.24
CA ILE A 57 -22.41 -13.67 2.06
C ILE A 57 -21.04 -14.34 1.94
N ALA A 58 -19.94 -13.59 2.11
CA ALA A 58 -18.60 -14.15 2.07
C ALA A 58 -18.38 -15.23 3.14
N ILE A 59 -18.86 -15.00 4.35
CA ILE A 59 -18.82 -15.97 5.46
C ILE A 59 -19.64 -17.22 5.11
N LEU A 60 -20.86 -17.07 4.58
CA LEU A 60 -21.69 -18.19 4.16
C LEU A 60 -21.04 -19.02 3.05
N ILE A 61 -20.44 -18.36 2.06
CA ILE A 61 -19.69 -19.04 1.01
C ILE A 61 -18.51 -19.79 1.61
N PHE A 62 -17.77 -19.19 2.54
CA PHE A 62 -16.64 -19.84 3.21
C PHE A 62 -17.06 -21.11 3.95
N PHE A 63 -18.18 -21.07 4.70
CA PHE A 63 -18.71 -22.25 5.38
C PHE A 63 -19.24 -23.34 4.43
N ARG A 64 -19.69 -22.97 3.23
CA ARG A 64 -20.12 -23.94 2.20
C ARG A 64 -18.96 -24.55 1.44
N LEU A 65 -17.81 -23.87 1.37
CA LEU A 65 -16.60 -24.43 0.82
C LEU A 65 -15.99 -25.42 1.85
N HIS A 66 -16.33 -26.73 1.68
CA HIS A 66 -15.57 -27.79 2.34
C HIS A 66 -14.17 -27.78 1.73
N LEU A 67 -13.26 -27.08 2.35
CA LEU A 67 -11.84 -27.24 2.08
C LEU A 67 -11.44 -28.50 2.83
N ASP A 68 -11.12 -29.58 2.11
CA ASP A 68 -10.33 -30.67 2.67
C ASP A 68 -9.02 -30.04 3.13
N GLU A 69 -8.98 -29.64 4.40
CA GLU A 69 -7.73 -29.15 4.96
C GLU A 69 -6.71 -30.28 4.87
N PRO A 70 -5.59 -30.09 4.17
CA PRO A 70 -4.49 -31.02 4.30
C PRO A 70 -4.18 -31.11 5.80
N PRO A 71 -3.99 -32.36 6.33
CA PRO A 71 -3.80 -32.56 7.76
C PRO A 71 -2.78 -31.52 8.25
N PRO A 72 -3.06 -30.86 9.38
CA PRO A 72 -2.18 -29.82 9.87
C PRO A 72 -0.78 -30.46 9.91
N ARG A 73 0.14 -29.91 9.14
CA ARG A 73 1.55 -30.28 9.31
C ARG A 73 1.90 -29.80 10.69
N VAL A 74 1.63 -30.65 11.68
CA VAL A 74 2.10 -30.46 13.06
C VAL A 74 3.62 -30.44 12.94
N ARG A 75 4.14 -29.24 12.71
CA ARG A 75 5.51 -28.97 13.07
C ARG A 75 5.51 -29.10 14.59
N GLU A 76 6.03 -30.19 15.09
CA GLU A 76 6.25 -30.45 16.51
C GLU A 76 7.17 -29.39 17.17
N ARG A 77 7.53 -28.35 16.42
CA ARG A 77 8.22 -27.18 16.96
C ARG A 77 7.21 -26.27 17.62
N GLY A 78 7.22 -26.23 18.95
CA GLY A 78 6.40 -25.29 19.73
C GLY A 78 6.50 -23.86 19.19
N LEU A 79 5.51 -23.03 19.46
CA LEU A 79 5.46 -21.62 19.01
C LEU A 79 6.74 -20.82 19.36
N ALA A 80 7.35 -21.09 20.52
CA ALA A 80 8.52 -20.36 20.98
C ALA A 80 9.75 -20.47 20.06
N PRO A 81 10.19 -21.65 19.56
CA PRO A 81 11.30 -21.71 18.61
C PRO A 81 10.95 -21.10 17.24
N VAL A 82 9.70 -21.17 16.80
CA VAL A 82 9.26 -20.51 15.55
C VAL A 82 9.32 -18.99 15.70
N MET A 83 8.84 -18.44 16.79
CA MET A 83 8.94 -17.00 17.07
C MET A 83 10.39 -16.54 17.22
N ALA A 84 11.23 -17.33 17.88
CA ALA A 84 12.66 -17.04 18.02
C ALA A 84 13.39 -17.07 16.65
N GLU A 85 13.06 -18.01 15.78
CA GLU A 85 13.61 -18.11 14.43
C GLU A 85 13.13 -16.95 13.54
N MET A 86 11.85 -16.57 13.63
CA MET A 86 11.30 -15.37 12.98
C MET A 86 11.98 -14.10 13.50
N GLY A 87 12.14 -13.96 14.82
CA GLY A 87 12.82 -12.82 15.42
C GLY A 87 14.29 -12.69 15.00
N LYS A 88 15.01 -13.80 14.91
CA LYS A 88 16.39 -13.82 14.39
C LYS A 88 16.44 -13.46 12.90
N GLY A 89 15.49 -13.96 12.12
CA GLY A 89 15.35 -13.60 10.70
C GLY A 89 15.08 -12.12 10.51
N PHE A 90 14.14 -11.57 11.28
CA PHE A 90 13.80 -10.16 11.28
C PHE A 90 14.99 -9.26 11.67
N LEU A 91 15.68 -9.60 12.75
CA LEU A 91 16.85 -8.85 13.22
C LEU A 91 18.01 -8.90 12.21
N ALA A 92 18.22 -10.03 11.56
CA ALA A 92 19.26 -10.16 10.52
C ALA A 92 18.94 -9.29 9.28
N VAL A 93 17.65 -9.20 8.91
CA VAL A 93 17.19 -8.34 7.81
C VAL A 93 17.22 -6.86 8.22
N ALA A 94 16.89 -6.53 9.48
CA ALA A 94 16.97 -5.17 10.02
C ALA A 94 18.41 -4.62 10.02
N ARG A 95 19.43 -5.49 10.05
CA ARG A 95 20.83 -5.10 9.89
C ARG A 95 21.25 -4.86 8.44
N ASN A 96 20.44 -5.29 7.47
CA ASN A 96 20.70 -5.01 6.06
C ASN A 96 20.28 -3.58 5.73
N ARG A 97 21.26 -2.69 5.62
CA ARG A 97 21.04 -1.26 5.33
C ARG A 97 20.25 -1.01 4.04
N LYS A 98 20.45 -1.84 3.00
CA LYS A 98 19.70 -1.71 1.73
C LYS A 98 18.21 -1.99 1.94
N VAL A 99 17.89 -3.08 2.64
CA VAL A 99 16.50 -3.45 2.93
C VAL A 99 15.85 -2.41 3.84
N LEU A 100 16.53 -1.99 4.90
CA LEU A 100 16.00 -1.02 5.85
C LEU A 100 15.67 0.32 5.17
N ILE A 101 16.61 0.90 4.43
CA ILE A 101 16.39 2.19 3.77
C ILE A 101 15.31 2.10 2.68
N THR A 102 15.25 0.98 1.94
CA THR A 102 14.19 0.76 0.95
C THR A 102 12.83 0.65 1.62
N SER A 103 12.71 -0.10 2.71
CA SER A 103 11.46 -0.19 3.48
C SER A 103 11.04 1.15 4.07
N SER A 104 11.99 2.00 4.46
CA SER A 104 11.69 3.35 4.96
C SER A 104 11.12 4.27 3.87
N THR A 105 11.51 4.10 2.59
CA THR A 105 10.88 4.84 1.48
C THR A 105 9.42 4.43 1.29
N ASP A 106 9.13 3.13 1.41
CA ASP A 106 7.75 2.64 1.38
C ASP A 106 6.94 3.16 2.56
N ALA A 107 7.53 3.19 3.78
CA ALA A 107 6.86 3.76 4.94
C ALA A 107 6.50 5.23 4.74
N ALA A 108 7.42 6.05 4.23
CA ALA A 108 7.16 7.47 3.96
C ALA A 108 6.02 7.68 2.96
N LYS A 109 5.96 6.85 1.89
CA LYS A 109 4.85 6.82 0.96
C LYS A 109 3.54 6.39 1.66
N MET A 110 3.60 5.38 2.53
CA MET A 110 2.41 4.87 3.23
C MET A 110 1.89 5.86 4.29
N VAL A 111 2.73 6.67 4.91
CA VAL A 111 2.29 7.81 5.75
C VAL A 111 1.39 8.74 4.94
N ALA A 112 1.80 9.12 3.74
CA ALA A 112 0.98 9.97 2.88
C ALA A 112 -0.32 9.27 2.43
N ASN A 113 -0.26 7.98 2.08
CA ASN A 113 -1.44 7.21 1.70
C ASN A 113 -2.45 7.13 2.87
N GLY A 114 -2.00 6.83 4.09
CA GLY A 114 -2.85 6.82 5.28
C GLY A 114 -3.45 8.20 5.59
N ALA A 115 -2.66 9.28 5.45
CA ALA A 115 -3.15 10.64 5.58
C ALA A 115 -4.23 10.97 4.53
N LEU A 116 -4.04 10.57 3.26
CA LEU A 116 -5.06 10.73 2.22
C LEU A 116 -6.35 10.00 2.57
N MET A 117 -6.26 8.73 2.97
CA MET A 117 -7.46 7.94 3.33
C MET A 117 -8.30 8.61 4.41
N ALA A 118 -7.66 9.26 5.39
CA ALA A 118 -8.37 9.92 6.47
C ALA A 118 -8.87 11.34 6.11
N PHE A 119 -8.05 12.12 5.41
CA PHE A 119 -8.28 13.57 5.29
C PHE A 119 -8.69 14.04 3.89
N LEU A 120 -8.45 13.28 2.81
CA LEU A 120 -8.94 13.63 1.48
C LEU A 120 -10.49 13.67 1.42
N PRO A 121 -11.24 12.76 2.10
CA PRO A 121 -12.70 12.89 2.16
C PRO A 121 -13.15 14.18 2.84
N LEU A 122 -12.54 14.54 3.96
CA LEU A 122 -12.87 15.76 4.70
C LEU A 122 -12.55 17.02 3.88
N TYR A 123 -11.39 17.03 3.24
CA TYR A 123 -11.00 18.10 2.34
C TYR A 123 -11.95 18.20 1.14
N GLY A 124 -12.26 17.08 0.49
CA GLY A 124 -13.18 17.02 -0.65
C GLY A 124 -14.56 17.60 -0.32
N LEU A 125 -15.11 17.22 0.83
CA LEU A 125 -16.38 17.78 1.31
C LEU A 125 -16.28 19.28 1.58
N SER A 126 -15.16 19.77 2.13
CA SER A 126 -14.96 21.21 2.42
C SER A 126 -14.87 22.06 1.16
N VAL A 127 -14.45 21.49 0.03
CA VAL A 127 -14.44 22.16 -1.30
C VAL A 127 -15.67 21.86 -2.15
N GLY A 128 -16.71 21.26 -1.55
CA GLY A 128 -18.02 21.06 -2.17
C GLY A 128 -18.16 19.78 -2.99
N LEU A 129 -17.24 18.81 -2.88
CA LEU A 129 -17.40 17.49 -3.49
C LEU A 129 -18.40 16.65 -2.71
N ASN A 130 -19.14 15.80 -3.40
CA ASN A 130 -20.00 14.80 -2.78
C ASN A 130 -19.25 13.49 -2.49
N ALA A 131 -19.84 12.61 -1.67
CA ALA A 131 -19.24 11.34 -1.28
C ALA A 131 -18.91 10.43 -2.49
N GLY A 132 -19.73 10.45 -3.54
CA GLY A 132 -19.50 9.71 -4.77
C GLY A 132 -18.24 10.19 -5.51
N GLN A 133 -18.06 11.51 -5.60
CA GLN A 133 -16.86 12.11 -6.19
C GLN A 133 -15.60 11.77 -5.39
N VAL A 134 -15.67 11.82 -4.07
CA VAL A 134 -14.57 11.40 -3.19
C VAL A 134 -14.24 9.92 -3.39
N GLY A 135 -15.25 9.05 -3.46
CA GLY A 135 -15.05 7.63 -3.77
C GLY A 135 -14.36 7.41 -5.11
N LEU A 136 -14.71 8.23 -6.13
CA LEU A 136 -14.09 8.16 -7.45
C LEU A 136 -12.60 8.57 -7.42
N LEU A 137 -12.21 9.56 -6.59
CA LEU A 137 -10.79 9.93 -6.40
C LEU A 137 -9.95 8.73 -5.96
N PHE A 138 -10.42 7.98 -4.95
CA PHE A 138 -9.73 6.78 -4.47
C PHE A 138 -9.74 5.64 -5.50
N SER A 139 -10.84 5.48 -6.22
CA SER A 139 -10.93 4.44 -7.25
C SER A 139 -9.97 4.71 -8.40
N VAL A 140 -9.87 5.94 -8.87
CA VAL A 140 -8.91 6.32 -9.93
C VAL A 140 -7.48 6.15 -9.45
N GLN A 141 -7.15 6.52 -8.21
CA GLN A 141 -5.86 6.25 -7.60
C GLN A 141 -5.54 4.74 -7.60
N ALA A 142 -6.46 3.91 -7.13
CA ALA A 142 -6.28 2.46 -7.03
C ALA A 142 -6.16 1.80 -8.42
N VAL A 143 -7.00 2.19 -9.39
CA VAL A 143 -6.95 1.70 -10.78
C VAL A 143 -5.62 2.06 -11.42
N THR A 144 -5.19 3.32 -11.29
CA THR A 144 -3.90 3.77 -11.85
C THR A 144 -2.74 3.02 -11.22
N SER A 145 -2.74 2.86 -9.91
CA SER A 145 -1.73 2.08 -9.19
C SER A 145 -1.70 0.63 -9.68
N PHE A 146 -2.86 -0.02 -9.76
CA PHE A 146 -2.97 -1.41 -10.18
C PHE A 146 -2.46 -1.64 -11.62
N LEU A 147 -2.92 -0.84 -12.57
CA LEU A 147 -2.54 -0.97 -13.97
C LEU A 147 -1.07 -0.63 -14.23
N SER A 148 -0.52 0.30 -13.45
CA SER A 148 0.87 0.74 -13.62
C SER A 148 1.89 -0.23 -13.00
N LYS A 149 1.56 -0.98 -11.95
CA LYS A 149 2.49 -1.89 -11.26
C LYS A 149 3.22 -2.88 -12.19
N PRO A 150 2.54 -3.65 -13.07
CA PRO A 150 3.22 -4.60 -13.92
C PRO A 150 4.11 -3.92 -14.99
N VAL A 151 3.72 -2.74 -15.46
CA VAL A 151 4.52 -1.96 -16.42
C VAL A 151 5.75 -1.40 -15.73
N MET A 152 5.57 -0.78 -14.57
CA MET A 152 6.67 -0.18 -13.80
C MET A 152 7.64 -1.23 -13.25
N GLY A 153 7.16 -2.45 -12.94
CA GLY A 153 8.05 -3.57 -12.64
C GLY A 153 9.02 -3.87 -13.78
N ARG A 154 8.53 -3.97 -15.03
CA ARG A 154 9.38 -4.20 -16.21
C ARG A 154 10.32 -3.02 -16.52
N VAL A 155 9.82 -1.81 -16.33
CA VAL A 155 10.65 -0.59 -16.49
C VAL A 155 11.77 -0.57 -15.45
N SER A 156 11.46 -0.95 -14.21
CA SER A 156 12.40 -1.07 -13.10
C SER A 156 13.51 -2.10 -13.37
N ASP A 157 13.19 -3.18 -14.08
CA ASP A 157 14.18 -4.18 -14.49
C ASP A 157 15.19 -3.61 -15.51
N ARG A 158 14.76 -2.67 -16.35
CA ARG A 158 15.59 -2.09 -17.44
C ARG A 158 16.36 -0.83 -17.03
N VAL A 159 15.67 0.08 -16.35
CA VAL A 159 16.23 1.41 -15.97
C VAL A 159 16.98 1.33 -14.64
N GLY A 160 16.68 0.30 -13.83
CA GLY A 160 17.22 0.13 -12.49
C GLY A 160 16.23 0.52 -11.40
N ARG A 161 16.36 -0.13 -10.23
CA ARG A 161 15.43 0.02 -9.09
C ARG A 161 15.50 1.41 -8.45
N GLN A 162 16.74 1.89 -8.24
CA GLN A 162 17.00 3.11 -7.47
C GLN A 162 16.41 4.38 -8.10
N PRO A 163 16.65 4.70 -9.38
CA PRO A 163 16.12 5.93 -9.99
C PRO A 163 14.59 5.94 -10.02
N LEU A 164 13.94 4.77 -10.17
CA LEU A 164 12.49 4.68 -10.16
C LEU A 164 11.90 4.89 -8.77
N ILE A 165 12.51 4.36 -7.71
CA ILE A 165 12.07 4.65 -6.34
C ILE A 165 12.12 6.16 -6.06
N LEU A 166 13.21 6.82 -6.47
CA LEU A 166 13.35 8.27 -6.31
C LEU A 166 12.28 9.03 -7.10
N ALA A 167 12.13 8.72 -8.39
CA ALA A 167 11.13 9.36 -9.24
C ALA A 167 9.70 9.16 -8.70
N GLY A 168 9.36 7.94 -8.27
CA GLY A 168 8.06 7.64 -7.70
C GLY A 168 7.77 8.39 -6.41
N LEU A 169 8.75 8.50 -5.49
CA LEU A 169 8.60 9.31 -4.27
C LEU A 169 8.39 10.80 -4.57
N LEU A 170 9.13 11.35 -5.54
CA LEU A 170 8.97 12.74 -5.96
C LEU A 170 7.61 12.99 -6.60
N ILE A 171 7.12 12.06 -7.42
CA ILE A 171 5.76 12.14 -7.99
C ILE A 171 4.71 12.09 -6.87
N CYS A 172 4.84 11.16 -5.91
CA CYS A 172 3.95 11.10 -4.75
C CYS A 172 3.99 12.41 -3.95
N ALA A 173 5.16 12.95 -3.66
CA ALA A 173 5.30 14.20 -2.91
C ALA A 173 4.69 15.39 -3.67
N ALA A 174 4.96 15.52 -4.96
CA ALA A 174 4.46 16.61 -5.80
C ALA A 174 2.92 16.57 -5.91
N THR A 175 2.34 15.41 -6.17
CA THR A 175 0.88 15.25 -6.26
C THR A 175 0.23 15.49 -4.89
N PHE A 176 0.80 14.95 -3.83
CA PHE A 176 0.27 15.07 -2.47
C PHE A 176 0.26 16.53 -1.99
N ILE A 177 1.37 17.26 -2.14
CA ILE A 177 1.45 18.67 -1.73
C ILE A 177 0.51 19.57 -2.53
N SER A 178 0.20 19.19 -3.78
CA SER A 178 -0.67 19.98 -4.67
C SER A 178 -2.16 19.82 -4.35
N MET A 179 -2.59 18.68 -3.77
CA MET A 179 -4.00 18.38 -3.52
C MET A 179 -4.73 19.46 -2.72
N PRO A 180 -4.22 19.96 -1.56
CA PRO A 180 -4.94 20.94 -0.75
C PRO A 180 -4.96 22.37 -1.33
N HIS A 181 -4.40 22.58 -2.52
CA HIS A 181 -4.42 23.86 -3.23
C HIS A 181 -5.43 23.86 -4.38
N VAL A 182 -6.14 22.75 -4.61
CA VAL A 182 -7.00 22.54 -5.78
C VAL A 182 -8.42 22.20 -5.35
N GLY A 183 -9.38 23.07 -5.64
CA GLY A 183 -10.81 22.83 -5.42
C GLY A 183 -11.54 22.16 -6.60
N SER A 184 -10.91 22.03 -7.76
CA SER A 184 -11.53 21.41 -8.94
C SER A 184 -11.51 19.89 -8.87
N PHE A 185 -12.67 19.24 -9.01
CA PHE A 185 -12.79 17.80 -9.06
C PHE A 185 -11.92 17.16 -10.14
N ALA A 186 -11.89 17.75 -11.35
CA ALA A 186 -11.09 17.22 -12.46
C ALA A 186 -9.58 17.25 -12.16
N LEU A 187 -9.09 18.31 -11.53
CA LEU A 187 -7.68 18.39 -11.14
C LEU A 187 -7.36 17.45 -9.99
N LEU A 188 -8.27 17.27 -9.03
CA LEU A 188 -8.12 16.29 -7.96
C LEU A 188 -8.07 14.85 -8.50
N LEU A 189 -8.85 14.54 -9.57
CA LEU A 189 -8.75 13.24 -10.26
C LEU A 189 -7.36 13.04 -10.88
N VAL A 190 -6.81 14.06 -11.54
CA VAL A 190 -5.47 14.00 -12.13
C VAL A 190 -4.41 13.80 -11.02
N LEU A 191 -4.51 14.54 -9.91
CA LEU A 191 -3.58 14.42 -8.79
C LEU A 191 -3.69 13.05 -8.10
N SER A 192 -4.91 12.52 -7.92
CA SER A 192 -5.13 11.17 -7.36
C SER A 192 -4.57 10.09 -8.27
N SER A 193 -4.77 10.22 -9.59
CA SER A 193 -4.14 9.34 -10.58
C SER A 193 -2.61 9.42 -10.51
N GLY A 194 -2.04 10.63 -10.45
CA GLY A 194 -0.61 10.85 -10.33
C GLY A 194 -0.02 10.25 -9.05
N PHE A 195 -0.72 10.38 -7.92
CA PHE A 195 -0.31 9.74 -6.66
C PHE A 195 -0.35 8.22 -6.78
N GLY A 196 -1.41 7.64 -7.37
CA GLY A 196 -1.52 6.20 -7.62
C GLY A 196 -0.43 5.68 -8.56
N PHE A 197 -0.05 6.47 -9.58
CA PHE A 197 1.08 6.14 -10.45
C PHE A 197 2.41 6.15 -9.68
N GLY A 198 2.71 7.20 -8.93
CA GLY A 198 3.90 7.29 -8.08
C GLY A 198 3.98 6.14 -7.08
N GLU A 199 2.85 5.78 -6.45
CA GLU A 199 2.73 4.62 -5.57
C GLU A 199 3.10 3.31 -6.27
N ALA A 200 2.63 3.10 -7.51
CA ALA A 200 2.96 1.91 -8.29
C ALA A 200 4.47 1.84 -8.61
N VAL A 201 5.07 2.97 -8.99
CA VAL A 201 6.50 3.07 -9.29
C VAL A 201 7.35 2.72 -8.07
N VAL A 202 7.04 3.30 -6.90
CA VAL A 202 7.76 2.99 -5.66
C VAL A 202 7.56 1.53 -5.27
N SER A 203 6.30 1.06 -5.16
CA SER A 203 5.99 -0.28 -4.64
C SER A 203 6.59 -1.40 -5.48
N SER A 204 6.51 -1.32 -6.82
CA SER A 204 7.06 -2.36 -7.69
C SER A 204 8.59 -2.38 -7.64
N SER A 205 9.23 -1.20 -7.59
CA SER A 205 10.69 -1.09 -7.59
C SER A 205 11.30 -1.43 -6.24
N SER A 206 10.65 -1.03 -5.13
CA SER A 206 11.14 -1.33 -3.77
C SER A 206 11.00 -2.80 -3.41
N ALA A 207 9.86 -3.42 -3.75
CA ALA A 207 9.68 -4.86 -3.55
C ALA A 207 10.74 -5.68 -4.30
N ALA A 208 11.03 -5.30 -5.54
CA ALA A 208 12.09 -5.94 -6.31
C ALA A 208 13.49 -5.69 -5.70
N LEU A 209 13.79 -4.47 -5.24
CA LEU A 209 15.07 -4.15 -4.61
C LEU A 209 15.27 -4.91 -3.28
N VAL A 210 14.21 -5.05 -2.48
CA VAL A 210 14.24 -5.86 -1.25
C VAL A 210 14.46 -7.33 -1.58
N ALA A 211 13.80 -7.86 -2.62
CA ALA A 211 14.00 -9.23 -3.07
C ALA A 211 15.44 -9.46 -3.54
N ASP A 212 15.97 -8.57 -4.39
CA ASP A 212 17.35 -8.64 -4.91
C ASP A 212 18.41 -8.50 -3.80
N SER A 213 18.07 -7.79 -2.70
CA SER A 213 18.97 -7.54 -1.57
C SER A 213 18.87 -8.57 -0.45
N SER A 214 17.93 -9.51 -0.55
CA SER A 214 17.67 -10.54 0.44
C SER A 214 18.21 -11.88 -0.03
N GLU A 215 18.92 -12.61 0.85
CA GLU A 215 19.27 -14.01 0.56
C GLU A 215 18.00 -14.85 0.35
N PHE A 216 18.02 -15.79 -0.60
CA PHE A 216 16.86 -16.64 -0.93
C PHE A 216 16.21 -17.27 0.30
N LYS A 217 17.02 -17.75 1.27
CA LYS A 217 16.53 -18.32 2.53
C LYS A 217 15.85 -17.31 3.46
N ARG A 218 16.08 -16.01 3.26
CA ARG A 218 15.56 -14.90 4.09
C ARG A 218 14.59 -13.99 3.35
N LEU A 219 14.22 -14.32 2.12
CA LEU A 219 13.30 -13.52 1.29
C LEU A 219 11.98 -13.25 2.02
N GLY A 220 11.39 -14.28 2.65
CA GLY A 220 10.15 -14.11 3.40
C GLY A 220 10.29 -13.15 4.59
N ALA A 221 11.44 -13.18 5.30
CA ALA A 221 11.72 -12.23 6.39
C ALA A 221 11.92 -10.79 5.87
N GLY A 222 12.58 -10.62 4.71
CA GLY A 222 12.77 -9.33 4.06
C GLY A 222 11.45 -8.70 3.64
N MET A 223 10.61 -9.45 2.97
CA MET A 223 9.27 -9.00 2.55
C MET A 223 8.33 -8.76 3.75
N GLY A 224 8.42 -9.59 4.79
CA GLY A 224 7.66 -9.41 6.02
C GLY A 224 8.08 -8.14 6.77
N MET A 225 9.37 -7.85 6.85
CA MET A 225 9.86 -6.60 7.43
C MET A 225 9.39 -5.38 6.63
N GLN A 226 9.50 -5.43 5.30
CA GLN A 226 8.98 -4.36 4.44
C GLN A 226 7.50 -4.11 4.71
N GLY A 227 6.67 -5.18 4.74
CA GLY A 227 5.24 -5.08 5.05
C GLY A 227 4.98 -4.44 6.41
N THR A 228 5.68 -4.89 7.46
CA THR A 228 5.53 -4.31 8.82
C THR A 228 5.87 -2.82 8.85
N VAL A 229 6.96 -2.42 8.20
CA VAL A 229 7.38 -1.01 8.14
C VAL A 229 6.38 -0.17 7.33
N MET A 230 5.82 -0.74 6.25
CA MET A 230 4.73 -0.11 5.47
C MET A 230 3.47 0.09 6.31
N ASP A 231 3.05 -0.93 7.07
CA ASP A 231 1.84 -0.87 7.91
C ASP A 231 1.99 0.16 9.04
N ILE A 232 3.17 0.25 9.65
CA ILE A 232 3.48 1.30 10.64
C ILE A 232 3.37 2.70 9.98
N GLY A 233 3.90 2.86 8.77
CA GLY A 233 3.77 4.09 8.00
C GLY A 233 2.31 4.43 7.74
N HIS A 234 1.53 3.47 7.25
CA HIS A 234 0.12 3.66 6.95
C HIS A 234 -0.72 4.04 8.18
N ALA A 235 -0.52 3.34 9.29
CA ALA A 235 -1.22 3.61 10.55
C ALA A 235 -0.83 4.95 11.20
N SER A 236 0.43 5.38 11.04
CA SER A 236 0.89 6.67 11.57
C SER A 236 0.41 7.87 10.75
N GLY A 237 0.08 7.67 9.47
CA GLY A 237 -0.35 8.73 8.55
C GLY A 237 -1.52 9.57 9.06
N PRO A 238 -2.67 8.97 9.41
CA PRO A 238 -3.81 9.70 9.96
C PRO A 238 -3.50 10.45 11.25
N LEU A 239 -2.70 9.85 12.13
CA LEU A 239 -2.31 10.47 13.42
C LEU A 239 -1.46 11.72 13.17
N LEU A 240 -0.43 11.61 12.32
CA LEU A 240 0.45 12.73 11.97
C LEU A 240 -0.33 13.83 11.26
N ALA A 241 -1.14 13.48 10.26
CA ALA A 241 -1.94 14.47 9.53
C ALA A 241 -2.95 15.15 10.45
N GLY A 242 -3.64 14.43 11.32
CA GLY A 242 -4.61 14.98 12.28
C GLY A 242 -3.96 15.96 13.25
N LEU A 243 -2.81 15.62 13.82
CA LEU A 243 -2.05 16.51 14.68
C LEU A 243 -1.61 17.78 13.95
N LEU A 244 -1.09 17.64 12.73
CA LEU A 244 -0.64 18.77 11.93
C LEU A 244 -1.81 19.67 11.52
N ILE A 245 -2.92 19.12 11.07
CA ILE A 245 -4.11 19.89 10.66
C ILE A 245 -4.70 20.67 11.84
N ALA A 246 -4.69 20.08 13.04
CA ALA A 246 -5.17 20.74 14.25
C ALA A 246 -4.35 21.98 14.65
N HIS A 247 -3.07 22.03 14.29
CA HIS A 247 -2.16 23.10 14.70
C HIS A 247 -1.76 24.07 13.58
N VAL A 248 -1.85 23.64 12.31
CA VAL A 248 -1.39 24.46 11.18
C VAL A 248 -2.54 24.70 10.19
N SER A 249 -2.72 23.81 9.24
CA SER A 249 -3.76 23.84 8.19
C SER A 249 -3.66 22.58 7.35
N TYR A 250 -4.63 22.34 6.46
CA TYR A 250 -4.51 21.26 5.45
C TYR A 250 -3.26 21.42 4.60
N GLN A 251 -3.00 22.64 4.08
CA GLN A 251 -1.83 22.92 3.24
C GLN A 251 -0.52 22.65 3.98
N GLY A 252 -0.41 23.13 5.23
CA GLY A 252 0.77 22.91 6.05
C GLY A 252 1.00 21.46 6.40
N ALA A 253 -0.05 20.72 6.77
CA ALA A 253 0.04 19.30 7.09
C ALA A 253 0.49 18.47 5.87
N PHE A 254 -0.10 18.72 4.70
CA PHE A 254 0.28 18.04 3.47
C PHE A 254 1.70 18.41 3.04
N ALA A 255 2.13 19.66 3.21
CA ALA A 255 3.51 20.08 2.93
C ALA A 255 4.53 19.37 3.83
N VAL A 256 4.26 19.22 5.11
CA VAL A 256 5.14 18.50 6.04
C VAL A 256 5.25 17.02 5.67
N ILE A 257 4.14 16.36 5.34
CA ILE A 257 4.15 14.95 4.94
C ILE A 257 4.83 14.76 3.58
N ALA A 258 4.63 15.66 2.63
CA ALA A 258 5.38 15.67 1.36
C ALA A 258 6.89 15.87 1.61
N GLY A 259 7.24 16.76 2.52
CA GLY A 259 8.62 16.95 2.98
C GLY A 259 9.25 15.67 3.54
N LEU A 260 8.49 14.88 4.30
CA LEU A 260 8.93 13.57 4.77
C LEU A 260 9.26 12.61 3.62
N GLN A 261 8.46 12.59 2.55
CA GLN A 261 8.74 11.77 1.37
C GLN A 261 10.01 12.24 0.64
N ILE A 262 10.21 13.56 0.52
CA ILE A 262 11.43 14.13 -0.09
C ILE A 262 12.65 13.80 0.77
N LEU A 263 12.57 13.92 2.09
CA LEU A 263 13.64 13.53 3.00
C LEU A 263 13.97 12.03 2.89
N ALA A 264 12.95 11.18 2.80
CA ALA A 264 13.14 9.76 2.57
C ALA A 264 13.84 9.48 1.22
N ALA A 265 13.49 10.22 0.16
CA ALA A 265 14.14 10.11 -1.14
C ALA A 265 15.62 10.53 -1.06
N ILE A 266 15.93 11.63 -0.38
CA ILE A 266 17.31 12.10 -0.20
C ILE A 266 18.12 11.09 0.63
N ALA A 267 17.58 10.60 1.74
CA ALA A 267 18.22 9.62 2.59
C ALA A 267 18.48 8.29 1.83
N PHE A 268 17.50 7.86 1.03
CA PHE A 268 17.64 6.69 0.16
C PHE A 268 18.77 6.88 -0.85
N TRP A 269 18.75 7.99 -1.59
CA TRP A 269 19.80 8.30 -2.58
C TRP A 269 21.19 8.34 -1.96
N ALA A 270 21.35 9.06 -0.83
CA ALA A 270 22.63 9.18 -0.13
C ALA A 270 23.15 7.81 0.34
N THR A 271 22.27 6.99 0.94
CA THR A 271 22.66 5.66 1.42
C THR A 271 23.02 4.73 0.28
N MET A 272 22.24 4.71 -0.81
CA MET A 272 22.53 3.85 -1.96
C MET A 272 23.84 4.23 -2.63
N ARG A 273 24.15 5.53 -2.72
CA ARG A 273 25.44 6.02 -3.27
C ARG A 273 26.64 5.60 -2.42
N THR A 274 26.49 5.52 -1.11
CA THR A 274 27.57 5.04 -0.22
C THR A 274 27.75 3.52 -0.29
N LEU A 275 26.69 2.76 -0.55
CA LEU A 275 26.73 1.31 -0.66
C LEU A 275 27.15 0.79 -2.05
N SER A 276 27.21 1.67 -3.05
CA SER A 276 27.68 1.37 -4.41
C SER A 276 29.16 1.68 -4.64
N ARG A 277 29.80 2.35 -3.68
CA ARG A 277 31.25 2.57 -3.62
C ARG A 277 31.93 1.48 -2.78
#